data_f4b1ea88a71c087ab56879b485b1e488
#
_entry.id   f4b1ea88a71c087ab56879b485b1e488
#
_cell.length_a   1.000
_cell.length_b   1.000
_cell.length_c   1.000
_cell.angle_alpha   90.00
_cell.angle_beta   90.00
_cell.angle_gamma   90.00
#
_symmetry.space_group_name_H-M   'P 1'
#
loop_
_entity.id
_entity.type
_entity.pdbx_description
1 polymer ?
#
loop_
_entity_poly.entity_id
_entity_poly.type
_entity_poly.pdbx_seq_one_letter_code
_entity_poly.pdbx_strand_id
1 'polypeptide(L)'
;LPFPVVSSITHVKTYDDEDTATTFDSSKYYVDSSREPARIVLRKGETFPTALRVANAIEVQYVTGYSSADAVPEPIKFAIYQILTFLYEHRGDMYEGKTSLPPTAKRLLEPYVVYSGLGSSKLMSIG
;
A
#
# COMPACT_ATOMS: atom_id res chain seq x y z
N LEU A 1 3.33 -6.74 -3.11
CA LEU A 1 2.50 -6.24 -1.99
C LEU A 1 1.75 -5.01 -2.45
N PRO A 2 0.40 -4.98 -2.43
CA PRO A 2 -0.39 -3.97 -3.13
C PRO A 2 -0.31 -2.56 -2.54
N PHE A 3 0.04 -2.42 -1.26
CA PHE A 3 0.12 -1.11 -0.62
C PHE A 3 1.58 -0.66 -0.45
N PRO A 4 1.91 0.59 -0.86
CA PRO A 4 3.28 1.09 -0.86
C PRO A 4 3.78 1.47 0.54
N VAL A 5 5.08 1.70 0.58
CA VAL A 5 5.90 1.93 1.77
C VAL A 5 5.72 0.79 2.77
N VAL A 6 6.18 -0.40 2.37
CA VAL A 6 6.23 -1.56 3.28
C VAL A 6 7.30 -1.30 4.34
N SER A 7 6.88 -1.21 5.60
CA SER A 7 7.77 -1.02 6.75
C SER A 7 8.31 -2.36 7.24
N SER A 8 7.45 -3.34 7.44
CA SER A 8 7.84 -4.67 7.92
C SER A 8 6.82 -5.73 7.51
N ILE A 9 7.28 -6.99 7.45
CA ILE A 9 6.39 -8.15 7.32
C ILE A 9 6.19 -8.76 8.71
N THR A 10 4.94 -8.93 9.10
CA THR A 10 4.57 -9.55 10.37
C THR A 10 4.67 -11.07 10.24
N HIS A 11 4.05 -11.63 9.22
CA HIS A 11 4.16 -13.06 8.90
C HIS A 11 3.76 -13.34 7.45
N VAL A 12 4.25 -14.45 6.95
CA VAL A 12 3.75 -15.13 5.75
C VAL A 12 3.23 -16.48 6.19
N LYS A 13 1.96 -16.79 5.90
CA LYS A 13 1.37 -18.10 6.17
C LYS A 13 0.99 -18.78 4.87
N THR A 14 1.07 -20.08 4.88
CA THR A 14 0.60 -20.93 3.79
C THR A 14 -0.47 -21.88 4.33
N TYR A 15 -1.45 -22.17 3.51
CA TYR A 15 -2.56 -23.06 3.84
C TYR A 15 -2.50 -24.28 2.93
N ASP A 16 -2.57 -25.45 3.52
CA ASP A 16 -2.64 -26.71 2.80
C ASP A 16 -4.07 -27.07 2.34
N ASP A 17 -4.25 -28.22 1.72
CA ASP A 17 -5.55 -28.69 1.22
C ASP A 17 -6.59 -28.94 2.34
N GLU A 18 -6.13 -29.06 3.58
CA GLU A 18 -6.97 -29.26 4.78
C GLU A 18 -7.23 -27.94 5.52
N ASP A 19 -6.90 -26.80 4.92
CA ASP A 19 -6.99 -25.46 5.50
C ASP A 19 -6.10 -25.24 6.74
N THR A 20 -5.07 -26.09 6.92
CA THR A 20 -4.13 -25.94 8.03
C THR A 20 -3.13 -24.85 7.71
N ALA A 21 -3.05 -23.85 8.62
CA ALA A 21 -2.13 -22.72 8.46
C ALA A 21 -0.73 -23.06 8.96
N THR A 22 0.27 -22.91 8.11
CA THR A 22 1.68 -23.04 8.48
C THR A 22 2.40 -21.72 8.25
N THR A 23 3.14 -21.24 9.27
CA THR A 23 3.97 -20.03 9.11
C THR A 23 5.18 -20.34 8.26
N PHE A 24 5.35 -19.62 7.17
CA PHE A 24 6.51 -19.72 6.30
C PHE A 24 7.71 -18.99 6.94
N ASP A 25 8.81 -19.69 7.09
CA ASP A 25 9.99 -19.19 7.79
C ASP A 25 10.56 -17.93 7.14
N SER A 26 10.72 -16.86 7.94
CA SER A 26 11.26 -15.59 7.49
C SER A 26 12.71 -15.64 7.00
N SER A 27 13.46 -16.67 7.39
CA SER A 27 14.83 -16.92 6.89
C SER A 27 14.87 -17.32 5.41
N LYS A 28 13.74 -17.80 4.85
CA LYS A 28 13.64 -18.31 3.48
C LYS A 28 13.32 -17.26 2.44
N TYR A 29 12.95 -16.05 2.86
CA TYR A 29 12.62 -14.97 1.94
C TYR A 29 13.23 -13.64 2.39
N TYR A 30 13.14 -12.64 1.54
CA TYR A 30 13.42 -11.25 1.87
C TYR A 30 12.41 -10.34 1.17
N VAL A 31 12.30 -9.11 1.68
CA VAL A 31 11.46 -8.07 1.08
C VAL A 31 12.32 -7.23 0.16
N ASP A 32 11.99 -7.21 -1.10
CA ASP A 32 12.56 -6.27 -2.06
C ASP A 32 11.69 -5.01 -2.10
N SER A 33 12.16 -3.97 -1.44
CA SER A 33 11.55 -2.63 -1.41
C SER A 33 12.25 -1.65 -2.34
N SER A 34 13.18 -2.11 -3.19
CA SER A 34 13.86 -1.25 -4.17
C SER A 34 12.92 -0.74 -5.26
N ARG A 35 11.75 -1.33 -5.37
CA ARG A 35 10.67 -0.94 -6.29
C ARG A 35 9.34 -0.88 -5.57
N GLU A 36 8.45 -0.06 -6.07
CA GLU A 36 7.05 -0.06 -5.67
C GLU A 36 6.18 -0.61 -6.82
N PRO A 37 5.31 -1.56 -6.52
CA PRO A 37 5.03 -2.20 -5.24
C PRO A 37 6.15 -3.16 -4.79
N ALA A 38 6.44 -3.18 -3.48
CA ALA A 38 7.43 -4.08 -2.88
C ALA A 38 7.07 -5.56 -3.11
N ARG A 39 8.09 -6.42 -3.14
CA ARG A 39 7.93 -7.86 -3.42
C ARG A 39 8.52 -8.71 -2.30
N ILE A 40 7.93 -9.88 -2.11
CA ILE A 40 8.53 -10.94 -1.33
C ILE A 40 9.28 -11.86 -2.30
N VAL A 41 10.55 -12.05 -2.08
CA VAL A 41 11.43 -12.83 -2.94
C VAL A 41 12.04 -13.98 -2.12
N LEU A 42 11.97 -15.19 -2.65
CA LEU A 42 12.63 -16.34 -2.03
C LEU A 42 14.14 -16.21 -2.13
N ARG A 43 14.83 -16.67 -1.11
CA ARG A 43 16.29 -16.79 -1.15
C ARG A 43 16.71 -17.91 -2.09
N LYS A 44 17.93 -17.82 -2.60
CA LYS A 44 18.50 -18.83 -3.50
C LYS A 44 18.47 -20.21 -2.85
N GLY A 45 17.88 -21.16 -3.55
CA GLY A 45 17.76 -22.56 -3.09
C GLY A 45 16.51 -22.85 -2.27
N GLU A 46 15.70 -21.85 -1.94
CA GLU A 46 14.43 -22.04 -1.24
C GLU A 46 13.27 -22.19 -2.23
N THR A 47 12.27 -22.96 -1.82
CA THR A 47 11.04 -23.19 -2.59
C THR A 47 9.81 -22.95 -1.72
N PHE A 48 8.72 -22.55 -2.34
CA PHE A 48 7.42 -22.56 -1.66
C PHE A 48 6.91 -23.98 -1.44
N PRO A 49 6.12 -24.23 -0.38
CA PRO A 49 5.40 -25.49 -0.22
C PRO A 49 4.57 -25.81 -1.47
N THR A 50 4.52 -27.09 -1.85
CA THR A 50 3.81 -27.55 -3.05
C THR A 50 2.39 -28.03 -2.75
N ALA A 51 2.11 -28.51 -1.52
CA ALA A 51 0.79 -28.93 -1.07
C ALA A 51 0.03 -27.70 -0.54
N LEU A 52 -0.53 -26.89 -1.45
CA LEU A 52 -1.28 -25.69 -1.12
C LEU A 52 -2.71 -25.81 -1.63
N ARG A 53 -3.68 -25.30 -0.86
CA ARG A 53 -5.08 -25.22 -1.31
C ARG A 53 -5.20 -24.39 -2.59
N VAL A 54 -6.26 -24.65 -3.35
CA VAL A 54 -6.46 -24.10 -4.70
C VAL A 54 -6.61 -22.57 -4.71
N ALA A 55 -7.19 -21.98 -3.66
CA ALA A 55 -7.44 -20.54 -3.61
C ALA A 55 -7.02 -19.95 -2.26
N ASN A 56 -6.52 -18.71 -2.26
CA ASN A 56 -6.06 -17.99 -1.08
C ASN A 56 -5.05 -18.78 -0.21
N ALA A 57 -4.18 -19.52 -0.87
CA ALA A 57 -3.21 -20.41 -0.24
C ALA A 57 -2.09 -19.67 0.51
N ILE A 58 -1.87 -18.40 0.23
CA ILE A 58 -0.82 -17.58 0.84
C ILE A 58 -1.45 -16.35 1.47
N GLU A 59 -1.19 -16.16 2.76
CA GLU A 59 -1.56 -14.98 3.52
C GLU A 59 -0.29 -14.21 3.88
N VAL A 60 -0.28 -12.93 3.60
CA VAL A 60 0.82 -12.04 3.97
C VAL A 60 0.27 -10.91 4.82
N GLN A 61 0.72 -10.85 6.06
CA GLN A 61 0.46 -9.70 6.94
C GLN A 61 1.70 -8.82 7.00
N TYR A 62 1.52 -7.54 6.72
CA TYR A 62 2.61 -6.58 6.69
C TYR A 62 2.14 -5.20 7.15
N VAL A 63 3.09 -4.40 7.62
CA VAL A 63 2.87 -3.02 8.06
C VAL A 63 3.26 -2.07 6.95
N THR A 64 2.38 -1.12 6.65
CA THR A 64 2.62 -0.09 5.64
C THR A 64 2.56 1.29 6.27
N GLY A 65 3.24 2.23 5.62
CA GLY A 65 3.26 3.64 6.01
C GLY A 65 4.62 4.12 6.47
N TYR A 66 4.70 5.41 6.70
CA TYR A 66 5.91 6.06 7.20
C TYR A 66 6.06 5.82 8.70
N SER A 67 7.29 5.65 9.17
CA SER A 67 7.59 5.35 10.58
C SER A 67 7.29 6.50 11.55
N SER A 68 7.28 7.73 11.04
CA SER A 68 6.99 8.95 11.82
C SER A 68 6.49 10.06 10.90
N ALA A 69 5.94 11.13 11.49
CA ALA A 69 5.54 12.32 10.75
C ALA A 69 6.73 12.97 9.99
N ASP A 70 7.93 12.89 10.56
CA ASP A 70 9.14 13.47 9.95
C ASP A 70 9.58 12.67 8.72
N ALA A 71 9.33 11.36 8.70
CA ALA A 71 9.63 10.48 7.57
C ALA A 71 8.70 10.69 6.37
N VAL A 72 7.57 11.40 6.55
CA VAL A 72 6.65 11.71 5.45
C VAL A 72 7.32 12.73 4.52
N PRO A 73 7.38 12.46 3.20
CA PRO A 73 7.93 13.41 2.22
C PRO A 73 7.28 14.79 2.30
N GLU A 74 8.09 15.84 2.23
CA GLU A 74 7.62 17.22 2.31
C GLU A 74 6.51 17.56 1.28
N PRO A 75 6.54 17.10 0.01
CA PRO A 75 5.44 17.36 -0.91
C PRO A 75 4.08 16.85 -0.43
N ILE A 76 4.06 15.71 0.29
CA ILE A 76 2.81 15.18 0.87
C ILE A 76 2.31 16.11 1.98
N LYS A 77 3.21 16.56 2.87
CA LYS A 77 2.86 17.50 3.94
C LYS A 77 2.32 18.81 3.36
N PHE A 78 2.98 19.37 2.34
CA PHE A 78 2.50 20.57 1.65
C PHE A 78 1.15 20.37 0.98
N ALA A 79 0.91 19.22 0.35
CA ALA A 79 -0.39 18.90 -0.23
C ALA A 79 -1.49 18.87 0.85
N ILE A 80 -1.21 18.28 2.02
CA ILE A 80 -2.14 18.27 3.16
C ILE A 80 -2.46 19.68 3.62
N TYR A 81 -1.45 20.55 3.77
CA TYR A 81 -1.69 21.95 4.17
C TYR A 81 -2.53 22.71 3.15
N GLN A 82 -2.28 22.53 1.86
CA GLN A 82 -3.09 23.16 0.81
C GLN A 82 -4.53 22.67 0.81
N ILE A 83 -4.74 21.36 1.00
CA ILE A 83 -6.09 20.79 1.11
C ILE A 83 -6.79 21.34 2.34
N LEU A 84 -6.10 21.42 3.48
CA LEU A 84 -6.66 21.95 4.72
C LEU A 84 -7.07 23.41 4.57
N THR A 85 -6.20 24.25 3.99
CA THR A 85 -6.52 25.67 3.73
C THR A 85 -7.71 25.79 2.80
N PHE A 86 -7.74 25.02 1.72
CA PHE A 86 -8.86 25.01 0.78
C PHE A 86 -10.18 24.63 1.46
N LEU A 87 -10.19 23.57 2.25
CA LEU A 87 -11.38 23.13 2.99
C LEU A 87 -11.83 24.16 4.02
N TYR A 88 -10.88 24.84 4.67
CA TYR A 88 -11.19 25.89 5.64
C TYR A 88 -11.84 27.13 4.97
N GLU A 89 -11.31 27.55 3.83
CA GLU A 89 -11.85 28.68 3.07
C GLU A 89 -13.23 28.38 2.48
N HIS A 90 -13.48 27.12 2.07
CA HIS A 90 -14.72 26.69 1.43
C HIS A 90 -15.66 25.91 2.38
N ARG A 91 -15.53 26.12 3.69
CA ARG A 91 -16.33 25.39 4.69
C ARG A 91 -17.84 25.55 4.57
N GLY A 92 -18.30 26.60 3.90
CA GLY A 92 -19.73 26.85 3.61
C GLY A 92 -20.26 26.17 2.34
N ASP A 93 -19.36 25.85 1.40
CA ASP A 93 -19.71 25.34 0.07
C ASP A 93 -19.70 23.80 -0.01
N MET A 94 -19.41 23.13 1.11
CA MET A 94 -19.33 21.66 1.16
C MET A 94 -20.68 20.96 0.88
N TYR A 95 -21.75 21.69 0.77
CA TYR A 95 -23.11 21.16 0.56
C TYR A 95 -23.42 20.80 -0.89
N GLU A 96 -22.63 21.23 -1.86
CA GLU A 96 -22.89 21.00 -3.30
C GLU A 96 -22.14 19.81 -3.92
N GLY A 97 -21.46 18.97 -3.12
CA GLY A 97 -20.95 17.66 -3.57
C GLY A 97 -19.82 17.70 -4.61
N LYS A 98 -19.21 18.85 -4.90
CA LYS A 98 -18.14 19.02 -5.90
C LYS A 98 -16.87 19.63 -5.33
N THR A 99 -16.39 19.13 -4.21
CA THR A 99 -15.09 19.56 -3.69
C THR A 99 -13.98 18.77 -4.38
N SER A 100 -13.50 19.24 -5.52
CA SER A 100 -12.31 18.65 -6.15
C SER A 100 -11.05 19.11 -5.39
N LEU A 101 -10.07 18.21 -5.28
CA LEU A 101 -8.78 18.56 -4.70
C LEU A 101 -8.13 19.74 -5.46
N PRO A 102 -7.50 20.69 -4.75
CA PRO A 102 -6.76 21.77 -5.39
C PRO A 102 -5.76 21.19 -6.42
N PRO A 103 -5.70 21.76 -7.64
CA PRO A 103 -4.82 21.24 -8.69
C PRO A 103 -3.35 21.14 -8.26
N THR A 104 -2.89 22.05 -7.43
CA THR A 104 -1.53 22.08 -6.89
C THR A 104 -1.29 20.91 -5.94
N ALA A 105 -2.23 20.64 -5.04
CA ALA A 105 -2.15 19.49 -4.14
C ALA A 105 -2.15 18.17 -4.92
N LYS A 106 -2.97 18.06 -5.98
CA LYS A 106 -2.99 16.89 -6.85
C LYS A 106 -1.64 16.64 -7.51
N ARG A 107 -0.99 17.69 -8.05
CA ARG A 107 0.35 17.58 -8.65
C ARG A 107 1.41 17.16 -7.65
N LEU A 108 1.36 17.64 -6.42
CA LEU A 108 2.29 17.26 -5.36
C LEU A 108 2.15 15.78 -4.96
N LEU A 109 0.94 15.24 -5.04
CA LEU A 109 0.65 13.85 -4.68
C LEU A 109 0.90 12.86 -5.84
N GLU A 110 0.89 13.32 -7.08
CA GLU A 110 1.01 12.48 -8.28
C GLU A 110 2.24 11.53 -8.26
N PRO A 111 3.46 11.94 -7.85
CA PRO A 111 4.61 11.05 -7.77
C PRO A 111 4.46 9.91 -6.75
N TYR A 112 3.54 10.04 -5.80
CA TYR A 112 3.31 9.07 -4.73
C TYR A 112 2.12 8.15 -4.99
N VAL A 113 1.47 8.30 -6.14
CA VAL A 113 0.38 7.40 -6.56
C VAL A 113 0.98 6.11 -7.11
N VAL A 114 0.67 5.00 -6.46
CA VAL A 114 1.08 3.67 -6.94
C VAL A 114 0.00 3.10 -7.83
N TYR A 115 0.35 2.90 -9.08
CA TYR A 115 -0.50 2.18 -10.03
C TYR A 115 -0.23 0.68 -9.88
N SER A 116 -1.07 -0.03 -9.13
CA SER A 116 -1.00 -1.48 -9.10
C SER A 116 -1.51 -2.04 -10.43
N GLY A 117 -0.68 -2.80 -11.14
CA GLY A 117 -1.04 -3.40 -12.44
C GLY A 117 -2.13 -4.49 -12.39
N LEU A 118 -2.70 -4.75 -11.22
CA LEU A 118 -3.83 -5.63 -11.00
C LEU A 118 -5.14 -4.83 -11.01
N GLY A 119 -5.55 -4.44 -12.21
CA GLY A 119 -6.82 -3.77 -12.42
C GLY A 119 -6.83 -2.36 -11.85
N SER A 120 -7.14 -1.40 -12.69
CA SER A 120 -7.45 -0.03 -12.33
C SER A 120 -8.47 -0.02 -11.18
N SER A 121 -8.02 -0.13 -9.96
CA SER A 121 -8.85 0.29 -8.86
C SER A 121 -8.87 1.82 -8.93
N LYS A 122 -9.92 2.31 -9.51
CA LYS A 122 -10.41 3.66 -9.51
C LYS A 122 -10.62 4.13 -8.06
N LEU A 123 -9.51 4.24 -7.32
CA LEU A 123 -9.50 4.68 -5.92
C LEU A 123 -9.30 6.18 -5.79
N MET A 124 -9.61 6.93 -6.85
CA MET A 124 -9.82 8.37 -6.79
C MET A 124 -10.73 8.84 -7.92
N SER A 125 -11.92 8.29 -7.99
CA SER A 125 -13.06 9.01 -8.53
C SER A 125 -13.84 9.57 -7.34
N ILE A 126 -13.28 10.56 -6.70
CA ILE A 126 -14.08 11.56 -6.02
C ILE A 126 -14.38 12.57 -7.12
N GLY A 127 -15.51 12.31 -7.81
CA GLY A 127 -16.10 13.24 -8.75
C GLY A 127 -16.62 14.46 -8.06
#